data_2b5407e976de82c4a149728896a60629
#
_entry.id   2b5407e976de82c4a149728896a60629
#
_cell.length_a   1.000
_cell.length_b   1.000
_cell.length_c   1.000
_cell.angle_alpha   90.00
_cell.angle_beta   90.00
_cell.angle_gamma   90.00
#
_symmetry.space_group_name_H-M   'P 1'
#
loop_
_entity.id
_entity.type
_entity.pdbx_description
1 polymer ?
#
loop_
_entity_poly.entity_id
_entity_poly.type
_entity_poly.pdbx_seq_one_letter_code
_entity_poly.pdbx_strand_id
1 'polypeptide(L)'
;LWNQXQSFPGNLDGQILVNDQDVSKLDIFNLSFAVATVLQDTDAQFVGMTVAEDVSFLLENENIDHQTLLKKTNHWLTELNLQSAKNHHPQELSGGQKQRVSMAGVLSSDSKILLFDEPLANLDPAAGRAAIQLISQLQKKLNLTVIIIEHRLEEALKIQADKLVIVSRGKIIANDTPDRVLQSGVVSQVGLREPLYLTALKKAGFDLSLEKHLTDLSSLNQELVSKKISNWLNTQISVKKPNPGQPILSIKNLFFSYPKQSVFKDFNLDFYAGQITAIVGKNGSGKSTFSNLVTGFLKQDSGQIFCDGQSLDSLSVK
;
A
#
# COMPACT_ATOMS: atom_id res chain seq x y z
N LEU A 1 -19.94 -4.53 -14.83
CA LEU A 1 -19.21 -5.45 -13.95
C LEU A 1 -20.06 -5.90 -12.75
N TRP A 2 -20.82 -4.99 -12.13
CA TRP A 2 -21.55 -5.28 -10.89
C TRP A 2 -22.69 -6.28 -11.05
N ASN A 3 -23.42 -6.27 -12.20
CA ASN A 3 -24.58 -7.15 -12.40
C ASN A 3 -24.21 -8.55 -12.90
N GLN A 4 -22.98 -8.80 -13.29
CA GLN A 4 -22.61 -10.11 -13.86
C GLN A 4 -21.61 -10.90 -13.01
N UNK A 5 -20.97 -10.36 -12.11
CA UNK A 5 -20.42 -10.81 -11.52
C UNK A 5 -20.90 -11.03 -10.57
N GLN A 6 -21.81 -11.44 -10.48
CA GLN A 6 -22.58 -11.82 -9.30
C GLN A 6 -21.81 -12.75 -8.36
N SER A 7 -20.60 -12.35 -8.00
CA SER A 7 -19.90 -13.00 -6.88
C SER A 7 -20.69 -12.86 -5.58
N PHE A 8 -21.48 -11.76 -5.47
CA PHE A 8 -22.30 -11.49 -4.31
C PHE A 8 -23.69 -11.04 -4.75
N PRO A 9 -24.71 -11.88 -4.58
CA PRO A 9 -26.07 -11.49 -4.94
C PRO A 9 -26.56 -10.34 -4.07
N GLY A 10 -27.30 -9.42 -4.68
CA GLY A 10 -27.86 -8.25 -4.00
C GLY A 10 -28.88 -7.55 -4.85
N ASN A 11 -29.60 -6.61 -4.27
CA ASN A 11 -30.54 -5.76 -4.97
C ASN A 11 -29.93 -4.38 -5.15
N LEU A 12 -30.02 -3.83 -6.35
CA LEU A 12 -29.59 -2.47 -6.67
C LEU A 12 -30.82 -1.59 -6.92
N ASP A 13 -31.06 -0.64 -6.03
CA ASP A 13 -32.06 0.42 -6.23
C ASP A 13 -31.32 1.71 -6.54
N GLY A 14 -31.74 2.40 -7.61
CA GLY A 14 -31.08 3.61 -8.07
C GLY A 14 -30.44 3.42 -9.43
N GLN A 15 -29.55 4.33 -9.79
CA GLN A 15 -28.94 4.38 -11.11
C GLN A 15 -27.45 4.70 -10.99
N ILE A 16 -26.64 3.97 -11.75
CA ILE A 16 -25.20 4.24 -11.91
C ILE A 16 -24.98 4.65 -13.35
N LEU A 17 -24.43 5.83 -13.56
CA LEU A 17 -24.15 6.36 -14.90
C LEU A 17 -22.63 6.43 -15.13
N VAL A 18 -22.18 5.95 -16.28
CA VAL A 18 -20.81 6.10 -16.76
C VAL A 18 -20.89 6.74 -18.15
N ASN A 19 -20.30 7.92 -18.32
CA ASN A 19 -20.41 8.70 -19.56
C ASN A 19 -21.88 8.86 -20.01
N ASP A 20 -22.76 9.20 -19.07
CA ASP A 20 -24.21 9.38 -19.26
C ASP A 20 -24.96 8.12 -19.69
N GLN A 21 -24.32 6.95 -19.65
CA GLN A 21 -24.94 5.68 -19.95
C GLN A 21 -25.19 4.87 -18.68
N ASP A 22 -26.38 4.32 -18.55
CA ASP A 22 -26.76 3.50 -17.39
C ASP A 22 -26.00 2.16 -17.44
N VAL A 23 -25.21 1.91 -16.39
CA VAL A 23 -24.37 0.70 -16.27
C VAL A 23 -25.21 -0.59 -16.35
N SER A 24 -26.48 -0.56 -15.90
CA SER A 24 -27.37 -1.72 -15.96
C SER A 24 -27.69 -2.16 -17.40
N LYS A 25 -27.50 -1.26 -18.37
CA LYS A 25 -27.75 -1.51 -19.79
C LYS A 25 -26.49 -1.84 -20.58
N LEU A 26 -25.33 -1.81 -19.94
CA LEU A 26 -24.05 -2.12 -20.56
C LEU A 26 -23.63 -3.57 -20.22
N ASP A 27 -23.13 -4.28 -21.18
CA ASP A 27 -22.47 -5.55 -20.90
C ASP A 27 -21.03 -5.29 -20.35
N ILE A 28 -20.42 -6.30 -19.81
CA ILE A 28 -19.08 -6.21 -19.22
C ILE A 28 -18.05 -5.71 -20.24
N PHE A 29 -18.16 -6.16 -21.46
CA PHE A 29 -17.23 -5.81 -22.53
C PHE A 29 -17.28 -4.30 -22.81
N ASN A 30 -18.47 -3.74 -23.02
CA ASN A 30 -18.64 -2.32 -23.27
C ASN A 30 -18.23 -1.47 -22.06
N LEU A 31 -18.51 -1.96 -20.84
CA LEU A 31 -18.12 -1.25 -19.62
C LEU A 31 -16.59 -1.21 -19.44
N SER A 32 -15.88 -2.26 -19.86
CA SER A 32 -14.42 -2.32 -19.73
C SER A 32 -13.69 -1.25 -20.56
N PHE A 33 -14.30 -0.78 -21.65
CA PHE A 33 -13.75 0.35 -22.42
C PHE A 33 -13.88 1.69 -21.70
N ALA A 34 -14.87 1.81 -20.82
CA ALA A 34 -15.11 3.06 -20.08
C ALA A 34 -14.36 3.09 -18.74
N VAL A 35 -14.36 1.97 -18.02
CA VAL A 35 -13.80 1.87 -16.67
C VAL A 35 -12.87 0.66 -16.57
N ALA A 36 -11.63 0.91 -16.23
CA ALA A 36 -10.65 -0.15 -15.97
C ALA A 36 -10.35 -0.22 -14.47
N THR A 37 -10.19 -1.41 -13.92
CA THR A 37 -10.03 -1.64 -12.48
C THR A 37 -8.72 -2.37 -12.19
N VAL A 38 -7.95 -1.84 -11.25
CA VAL A 38 -6.81 -2.53 -10.63
C VAL A 38 -7.30 -3.06 -9.27
N LEU A 39 -7.28 -4.38 -9.11
CA LEU A 39 -7.80 -5.05 -7.92
C LEU A 39 -6.78 -5.05 -6.77
N GLN A 40 -7.27 -5.20 -5.55
CA GLN A 40 -6.47 -5.33 -4.32
C GLN A 40 -5.47 -6.48 -4.43
N ASP A 41 -5.93 -7.64 -4.90
CA ASP A 41 -5.09 -8.82 -5.12
C ASP A 41 -4.63 -8.85 -6.58
N THR A 42 -3.47 -8.27 -6.83
CA THR A 42 -2.88 -8.25 -8.18
C THR A 42 -2.52 -9.65 -8.67
N ASP A 43 -2.20 -10.59 -7.77
CA ASP A 43 -1.88 -11.97 -8.17
C ASP A 43 -3.09 -12.68 -8.75
N ALA A 44 -4.28 -12.40 -8.23
CA ALA A 44 -5.54 -12.95 -8.73
C ALA A 44 -5.96 -12.34 -10.08
N GLN A 45 -5.33 -11.24 -10.49
CA GLN A 45 -5.65 -10.53 -11.73
C GLN A 45 -4.83 -11.05 -12.93
N PHE A 46 -3.69 -11.72 -12.69
CA PHE A 46 -2.78 -12.14 -13.74
C PHE A 46 -3.31 -13.36 -14.50
N VAL A 47 -3.31 -13.27 -15.81
CA VAL A 47 -3.76 -14.31 -16.75
C VAL A 47 -2.59 -14.80 -17.63
N GLY A 48 -1.67 -13.91 -17.98
CA GLY A 48 -0.53 -14.21 -18.85
C GLY A 48 0.52 -15.09 -18.17
N MET A 49 1.18 -15.94 -18.96
CA MET A 49 2.35 -16.73 -18.51
C MET A 49 3.58 -15.84 -18.38
N THR A 50 3.62 -14.77 -19.15
CA THR A 50 4.69 -13.75 -19.06
C THR A 50 4.08 -12.38 -18.82
N VAL A 51 4.89 -11.45 -18.34
CA VAL A 51 4.50 -10.05 -18.15
C VAL A 51 4.00 -9.45 -19.46
N ALA A 52 4.67 -9.76 -20.59
CA ALA A 52 4.26 -9.21 -21.89
C ALA A 52 2.86 -9.72 -22.29
N GLU A 53 2.60 -11.01 -22.09
CA GLU A 53 1.27 -11.61 -22.37
C GLU A 53 0.20 -11.00 -21.48
N ASP A 54 0.50 -10.78 -20.20
CA ASP A 54 -0.46 -10.20 -19.27
C ASP A 54 -0.84 -8.76 -19.68
N VAL A 55 0.15 -7.96 -20.07
CA VAL A 55 -0.07 -6.58 -20.53
C VAL A 55 -0.83 -6.55 -21.85
N SER A 56 -0.63 -7.54 -22.74
CA SER A 56 -1.33 -7.61 -24.03
C SER A 56 -2.74 -8.21 -23.95
N PHE A 57 -3.08 -8.87 -22.85
CA PHE A 57 -4.29 -9.68 -22.73
C PHE A 57 -5.58 -8.93 -23.12
N LEU A 58 -5.74 -7.70 -22.61
CA LEU A 58 -6.92 -6.89 -22.97
C LEU A 58 -6.93 -6.54 -24.46
N LEU A 59 -5.76 -6.19 -25.02
CA LEU A 59 -5.63 -5.83 -26.42
C LEU A 59 -5.97 -7.01 -27.37
N GLU A 60 -5.64 -8.23 -26.94
CA GLU A 60 -6.00 -9.44 -27.69
C GLU A 60 -7.52 -9.61 -27.79
N ASN A 61 -8.22 -9.29 -26.70
CA ASN A 61 -9.68 -9.34 -26.64
C ASN A 61 -10.35 -8.22 -27.47
N GLU A 62 -9.63 -7.12 -27.73
CA GLU A 62 -10.13 -6.00 -28.55
C GLU A 62 -10.02 -6.25 -30.05
N ASN A 63 -9.46 -7.40 -30.45
CA ASN A 63 -9.32 -7.83 -31.85
C ASN A 63 -8.54 -6.81 -32.72
N ILE A 64 -7.54 -6.15 -32.13
CA ILE A 64 -6.68 -5.20 -32.86
C ILE A 64 -5.61 -5.99 -33.65
N ASP A 65 -5.05 -5.35 -34.66
CA ASP A 65 -4.01 -5.99 -35.48
C ASP A 65 -2.72 -6.21 -34.64
N HIS A 66 -1.99 -7.27 -35.01
CA HIS A 66 -0.83 -7.73 -34.26
C HIS A 66 0.28 -6.67 -34.13
N GLN A 67 0.49 -5.85 -35.13
CA GLN A 67 1.53 -4.80 -35.08
C GLN A 67 1.17 -3.73 -34.04
N THR A 68 -0.09 -3.29 -34.03
CA THR A 68 -0.61 -2.34 -33.05
C THR A 68 -0.56 -2.93 -31.64
N LEU A 69 -0.93 -4.19 -31.49
CA LEU A 69 -0.84 -4.91 -30.20
C LEU A 69 0.60 -4.86 -29.67
N LEU A 70 1.58 -5.29 -30.45
CA LEU A 70 2.99 -5.29 -30.04
C LEU A 70 3.48 -3.88 -29.70
N LYS A 71 3.08 -2.87 -30.48
CA LYS A 71 3.48 -1.48 -30.26
C LYS A 71 2.94 -0.94 -28.95
N LYS A 72 1.63 -1.15 -28.65
CA LYS A 72 0.99 -0.74 -27.40
C LYS A 72 1.61 -1.47 -26.19
N THR A 73 1.78 -2.78 -26.28
CA THR A 73 2.40 -3.59 -25.23
C THR A 73 3.81 -3.08 -24.91
N ASN A 74 4.67 -2.92 -25.92
CA ASN A 74 6.02 -2.43 -25.72
C ASN A 74 6.05 -1.00 -25.15
N HIS A 75 5.11 -0.15 -25.56
CA HIS A 75 4.97 1.21 -25.03
C HIS A 75 4.74 1.15 -23.51
N TRP A 76 3.75 0.37 -23.05
CA TRP A 76 3.43 0.30 -21.63
C TRP A 76 4.51 -0.39 -20.80
N LEU A 77 5.16 -1.43 -21.36
CA LEU A 77 6.31 -2.07 -20.70
C LEU A 77 7.46 -1.06 -20.48
N THR A 78 7.69 -0.18 -21.44
CA THR A 78 8.73 0.86 -21.34
C THR A 78 8.32 1.94 -20.34
N GLU A 79 7.11 2.47 -20.48
CA GLU A 79 6.58 3.56 -19.65
C GLU A 79 6.58 3.20 -18.17
N LEU A 80 6.31 1.92 -17.84
CA LEU A 80 6.22 1.45 -16.47
C LEU A 80 7.50 0.73 -16.00
N ASN A 81 8.60 0.81 -16.76
CA ASN A 81 9.91 0.23 -16.43
C ASN A 81 9.82 -1.29 -16.19
N LEU A 82 9.14 -2.00 -17.11
CA LEU A 82 8.94 -3.45 -17.07
C LEU A 82 9.70 -4.21 -18.16
N GLN A 83 10.46 -3.53 -19.02
CA GLN A 83 11.14 -4.16 -20.15
C GLN A 83 12.06 -5.31 -19.74
N SER A 84 12.80 -5.15 -18.64
CA SER A 84 13.69 -6.20 -18.14
C SER A 84 12.94 -7.43 -17.62
N ALA A 85 11.68 -7.27 -17.25
CA ALA A 85 10.84 -8.33 -16.68
C ALA A 85 9.86 -8.91 -17.71
N LYS A 86 9.86 -8.47 -18.96
CA LYS A 86 8.81 -8.78 -19.93
C LYS A 86 8.59 -10.28 -20.16
N ASN A 87 9.64 -11.07 -20.04
CA ASN A 87 9.60 -12.53 -20.24
C ASN A 87 9.51 -13.33 -18.93
N HIS A 88 9.47 -12.66 -17.78
CA HIS A 88 9.34 -13.33 -16.48
C HIS A 88 7.87 -13.68 -16.22
N HIS A 89 7.65 -14.70 -15.40
CA HIS A 89 6.31 -15.04 -14.92
C HIS A 89 5.87 -13.94 -13.91
N PRO A 90 4.65 -13.39 -14.01
CA PRO A 90 4.21 -12.33 -13.10
C PRO A 90 4.36 -12.68 -11.62
N GLN A 91 4.17 -13.95 -11.26
CA GLN A 91 4.27 -14.40 -9.87
C GLN A 91 5.69 -14.23 -9.28
N GLU A 92 6.72 -14.18 -10.12
CA GLU A 92 8.13 -14.04 -9.68
C GLU A 92 8.49 -12.59 -9.30
N LEU A 93 7.63 -11.64 -9.60
CA LEU A 93 7.90 -10.22 -9.45
C LEU A 93 7.72 -9.74 -8.01
N SER A 94 8.39 -8.65 -7.67
CA SER A 94 8.13 -7.94 -6.41
C SER A 94 6.73 -7.29 -6.43
N GLY A 95 6.15 -7.01 -5.26
CA GLY A 95 4.82 -6.40 -5.17
C GLY A 95 4.69 -5.11 -5.97
N GLY A 96 5.70 -4.24 -5.94
CA GLY A 96 5.69 -3.01 -6.73
C GLY A 96 5.78 -3.25 -8.25
N GLN A 97 6.48 -4.31 -8.68
CA GLN A 97 6.48 -4.70 -10.09
C GLN A 97 5.13 -5.28 -10.50
N LYS A 98 4.55 -6.15 -9.68
CA LYS A 98 3.22 -6.74 -9.90
C LYS A 98 2.16 -5.65 -10.12
N GLN A 99 2.18 -4.63 -9.26
CA GLN A 99 1.25 -3.50 -9.39
C GLN A 99 1.46 -2.76 -10.71
N ARG A 100 2.72 -2.54 -11.12
CA ARG A 100 3.00 -1.90 -12.42
C ARG A 100 2.52 -2.74 -13.60
N VAL A 101 2.61 -4.08 -13.51
CA VAL A 101 2.08 -4.98 -14.56
C VAL A 101 0.55 -4.83 -14.65
N SER A 102 -0.16 -4.89 -13.51
CA SER A 102 -1.62 -4.69 -13.50
C SER A 102 -2.00 -3.32 -14.07
N MET A 103 -1.25 -2.26 -13.72
CA MET A 103 -1.46 -0.93 -14.30
C MET A 103 -1.20 -0.91 -15.80
N ALA A 104 -0.15 -1.57 -16.28
CA ALA A 104 0.16 -1.65 -17.72
C ALA A 104 -0.99 -2.30 -18.49
N GLY A 105 -1.51 -3.40 -17.96
CA GLY A 105 -2.64 -4.12 -18.54
C GLY A 105 -3.88 -3.23 -18.69
N VAL A 106 -4.29 -2.55 -17.59
CA VAL A 106 -5.49 -1.71 -17.66
C VAL A 106 -5.30 -0.44 -18.49
N LEU A 107 -4.10 0.12 -18.51
CA LEU A 107 -3.80 1.33 -19.30
C LEU A 107 -3.72 1.04 -20.79
N SER A 108 -3.50 -0.20 -21.19
CA SER A 108 -3.43 -0.59 -22.59
C SER A 108 -4.78 -0.41 -23.31
N SER A 109 -5.90 -0.45 -22.59
CA SER A 109 -7.26 -0.38 -23.13
C SER A 109 -7.77 1.04 -23.44
N ASP A 110 -6.97 2.07 -23.25
CA ASP A 110 -7.36 3.47 -23.50
C ASP A 110 -8.56 3.97 -22.64
N SER A 111 -8.94 3.23 -21.58
CA SER A 111 -10.01 3.65 -20.65
C SER A 111 -9.68 4.99 -20.00
N LYS A 112 -10.67 5.85 -19.82
CA LYS A 112 -10.50 7.19 -19.24
C LYS A 112 -10.80 7.25 -17.75
N ILE A 113 -11.41 6.21 -17.19
CA ILE A 113 -11.72 6.09 -15.76
C ILE A 113 -10.95 4.90 -15.22
N LEU A 114 -10.06 5.16 -14.25
CA LEU A 114 -9.31 4.10 -13.57
C LEU A 114 -9.80 4.00 -12.12
N LEU A 115 -10.17 2.79 -11.74
CA LEU A 115 -10.53 2.47 -10.36
C LEU A 115 -9.43 1.63 -9.72
N PHE A 116 -8.92 2.06 -8.59
CA PHE A 116 -7.92 1.33 -7.80
C PHE A 116 -8.56 0.89 -6.49
N ASP A 117 -8.59 -0.41 -6.26
CA ASP A 117 -9.12 -0.98 -5.03
C ASP A 117 -7.96 -1.37 -4.11
N GLU A 118 -7.71 -0.57 -3.09
CA GLU A 118 -6.62 -0.71 -2.10
C GLU A 118 -5.25 -0.95 -2.75
N PRO A 119 -4.80 -0.07 -3.66
CA PRO A 119 -3.56 -0.32 -4.42
C PRO A 119 -2.29 -0.36 -3.57
N LEU A 120 -2.38 0.00 -2.30
CA LEU A 120 -1.21 0.08 -1.41
C LEU A 120 -1.15 -1.08 -0.39
N ALA A 121 -2.14 -1.98 -0.38
CA ALA A 121 -2.34 -2.97 0.68
C ALA A 121 -1.11 -3.87 0.90
N ASN A 122 -0.50 -4.34 -0.18
CA ASN A 122 0.58 -5.33 -0.13
C ASN A 122 1.98 -4.72 -0.38
N LEU A 123 2.08 -3.38 -0.29
CA LEU A 123 3.33 -2.67 -0.57
C LEU A 123 3.99 -2.17 0.73
N ASP A 124 5.31 -2.22 0.74
CA ASP A 124 6.06 -1.52 1.78
C ASP A 124 5.95 0.01 1.56
N PRO A 125 6.27 0.82 2.57
CA PRO A 125 6.07 2.27 2.47
C PRO A 125 6.82 2.95 1.32
N ALA A 126 7.96 2.42 0.89
CA ALA A 126 8.71 3.01 -0.23
C ALA A 126 8.03 2.67 -1.57
N ALA A 127 7.64 1.40 -1.75
CA ALA A 127 6.91 0.96 -2.93
C ALA A 127 5.54 1.65 -3.02
N GLY A 128 4.86 1.83 -1.89
CA GLY A 128 3.58 2.56 -1.84
C GLY A 128 3.72 4.01 -2.32
N ARG A 129 4.74 4.73 -1.83
CA ARG A 129 5.00 6.10 -2.30
C ARG A 129 5.29 6.15 -3.81
N ALA A 130 6.08 5.21 -4.31
CA ALA A 130 6.40 5.15 -5.75
C ALA A 130 5.13 4.87 -6.58
N ALA A 131 4.24 4.01 -6.08
CA ALA A 131 2.96 3.70 -6.74
C ALA A 131 2.07 4.96 -6.82
N ILE A 132 1.92 5.69 -5.70
CA ILE A 132 1.14 6.93 -5.65
C ILE A 132 1.70 7.96 -6.64
N GLN A 133 3.01 8.15 -6.66
CA GLN A 133 3.66 9.09 -7.59
C GLN A 133 3.39 8.70 -9.04
N LEU A 134 3.48 7.40 -9.33
CA LEU A 134 3.22 6.89 -10.68
C LEU A 134 1.76 7.13 -11.10
N ILE A 135 0.80 6.81 -10.22
CA ILE A 135 -0.63 7.05 -10.48
C ILE A 135 -0.87 8.55 -10.77
N SER A 136 -0.30 9.43 -9.95
CA SER A 136 -0.45 10.88 -10.12
C SER A 136 0.17 11.37 -11.44
N GLN A 137 1.35 10.88 -11.81
CA GLN A 137 2.00 11.22 -13.08
C GLN A 137 1.16 10.79 -14.28
N LEU A 138 0.65 9.54 -14.24
CA LEU A 138 -0.17 8.99 -15.32
C LEU A 138 -1.50 9.73 -15.43
N GLN A 139 -2.12 10.04 -14.28
CA GLN A 139 -3.38 10.81 -14.25
C GLN A 139 -3.22 12.14 -14.98
N LYS A 140 -2.15 12.90 -14.67
CA LYS A 140 -1.88 14.20 -15.30
C LYS A 140 -1.51 14.06 -16.78
N LYS A 141 -0.61 13.11 -17.11
CA LYS A 141 -0.11 12.91 -18.47
C LYS A 141 -1.21 12.51 -19.45
N LEU A 142 -2.14 11.66 -18.99
CA LEU A 142 -3.20 11.05 -19.83
C LEU A 142 -4.57 11.69 -19.62
N ASN A 143 -4.66 12.66 -18.71
CA ASN A 143 -5.92 13.33 -18.32
C ASN A 143 -6.98 12.33 -17.91
N LEU A 144 -6.62 11.42 -16.98
CA LEU A 144 -7.50 10.34 -16.52
C LEU A 144 -8.35 10.79 -15.34
N THR A 145 -9.55 10.22 -15.23
CA THR A 145 -10.33 10.24 -13.99
C THR A 145 -9.89 9.06 -13.13
N VAL A 146 -9.39 9.33 -11.93
CA VAL A 146 -8.87 8.28 -11.06
C VAL A 146 -9.70 8.23 -9.78
N ILE A 147 -10.20 7.04 -9.46
CA ILE A 147 -10.92 6.75 -8.21
C ILE A 147 -10.07 5.76 -7.42
N ILE A 148 -9.73 6.12 -6.18
CA ILE A 148 -8.92 5.25 -5.32
C ILE A 148 -9.73 4.94 -4.07
N ILE A 149 -9.94 3.66 -3.81
CA ILE A 149 -10.53 3.15 -2.58
C ILE A 149 -9.37 2.81 -1.64
N GLU A 150 -9.36 3.40 -0.44
CA GLU A 150 -8.26 3.20 0.51
C GLU A 150 -8.79 3.37 1.94
N HIS A 151 -8.39 2.49 2.81
CA HIS A 151 -8.73 2.58 4.24
C HIS A 151 -7.66 3.33 5.05
N ARG A 152 -6.46 3.53 4.50
CA ARG A 152 -5.35 4.23 5.15
C ARG A 152 -5.34 5.69 4.71
N LEU A 153 -6.07 6.53 5.42
CA LEU A 153 -6.27 7.94 5.07
C LEU A 153 -4.93 8.69 4.85
N GLU A 154 -3.92 8.43 5.69
CA GLU A 154 -2.62 9.11 5.57
C GLU A 154 -1.94 8.82 4.22
N GLU A 155 -2.14 7.62 3.67
CA GLU A 155 -1.62 7.27 2.35
C GLU A 155 -2.47 7.90 1.23
N ALA A 156 -3.80 7.88 1.38
CA ALA A 156 -4.70 8.51 0.43
C ALA A 156 -4.44 10.01 0.29
N LEU A 157 -4.13 10.70 1.38
CA LEU A 157 -3.85 12.14 1.34
C LEU A 157 -2.58 12.49 0.55
N LYS A 158 -1.61 11.58 0.47
CA LYS A 158 -0.38 11.78 -0.33
C LYS A 158 -0.64 11.84 -1.83
N ILE A 159 -1.80 11.39 -2.27
CA ILE A 159 -2.20 11.35 -3.69
C ILE A 159 -2.54 12.76 -4.21
N GLN A 160 -2.75 13.72 -3.32
CA GLN A 160 -3.22 15.08 -3.67
C GLN A 160 -4.56 15.03 -4.42
N ALA A 161 -5.48 14.23 -3.90
CA ALA A 161 -6.81 14.08 -4.50
C ALA A 161 -7.58 15.42 -4.50
N ASP A 162 -8.32 15.66 -5.56
CA ASP A 162 -9.20 16.84 -5.67
C ASP A 162 -10.37 16.72 -4.70
N LYS A 163 -10.80 15.50 -4.39
CA LYS A 163 -12.00 15.23 -3.59
C LYS A 163 -11.74 14.03 -2.67
N LEU A 164 -12.19 14.15 -1.43
CA LEU A 164 -12.16 13.06 -0.44
C LEU A 164 -13.60 12.72 -0.04
N VAL A 165 -13.96 11.45 -0.24
CA VAL A 165 -15.27 10.91 0.11
C VAL A 165 -15.08 9.96 1.30
N ILE A 166 -15.79 10.22 2.40
CA ILE A 166 -15.80 9.34 3.57
C ILE A 166 -17.10 8.54 3.57
N VAL A 167 -16.97 7.22 3.53
CA VAL A 167 -18.11 6.29 3.58
C VAL A 167 -18.10 5.59 4.93
N SER A 168 -19.25 5.53 5.60
CA SER A 168 -19.41 4.79 6.85
C SER A 168 -20.81 4.20 6.91
N ARG A 169 -20.91 2.93 7.25
CA ARG A 169 -22.18 2.19 7.37
C ARG A 169 -23.08 2.34 6.14
N GLY A 170 -22.47 2.27 4.96
CA GLY A 170 -23.19 2.37 3.67
C GLY A 170 -23.65 3.78 3.29
N LYS A 171 -23.20 4.82 4.01
CA LYS A 171 -23.60 6.21 3.75
C LYS A 171 -22.38 7.08 3.48
N ILE A 172 -22.55 8.07 2.62
CA ILE A 172 -21.56 9.14 2.43
C ILE A 172 -21.70 10.10 3.61
N ILE A 173 -20.63 10.19 4.43
CA ILE A 173 -20.58 11.05 5.61
C ILE A 173 -19.91 12.40 5.29
N ALA A 174 -18.97 12.38 4.33
CA ALA A 174 -18.34 13.61 3.85
C ALA A 174 -18.01 13.44 2.36
N ASN A 175 -18.07 14.54 1.62
CA ASN A 175 -17.80 14.60 0.19
C ASN A 175 -17.36 16.02 -0.15
N ASP A 176 -16.06 16.33 0.04
CA ASP A 176 -15.53 17.68 -0.16
C ASP A 176 -14.02 17.60 -0.46
N THR A 177 -13.35 18.72 -0.55
CA THR A 177 -11.89 18.76 -0.65
C THR A 177 -11.25 18.13 0.61
N PRO A 178 -10.08 17.49 0.47
CA PRO A 178 -9.44 16.87 1.64
C PRO A 178 -9.28 17.83 2.83
N ASP A 179 -8.91 19.08 2.60
CA ASP A 179 -8.76 20.07 3.67
C ASP A 179 -10.06 20.27 4.47
N ARG A 180 -11.19 20.45 3.77
CA ARG A 180 -12.48 20.65 4.44
C ARG A 180 -12.91 19.43 5.24
N VAL A 181 -12.66 18.24 4.68
CA VAL A 181 -12.98 16.99 5.38
C VAL A 181 -12.13 16.87 6.67
N LEU A 182 -10.84 17.21 6.60
CA LEU A 182 -9.93 17.18 7.77
C LEU A 182 -10.33 18.24 8.81
N GLN A 183 -10.72 19.43 8.37
CA GLN A 183 -11.18 20.51 9.25
C GLN A 183 -12.47 20.14 10.02
N SER A 184 -13.37 19.41 9.38
CA SER A 184 -14.68 19.06 9.96
C SER A 184 -14.61 18.13 11.17
N GLY A 185 -13.49 17.41 11.34
CA GLY A 185 -13.34 16.44 12.41
C GLY A 185 -14.08 15.12 12.17
N VAL A 186 -14.75 14.97 11.02
CA VAL A 186 -15.55 13.78 10.71
C VAL A 186 -14.71 12.49 10.70
N VAL A 187 -13.43 12.61 10.35
CA VAL A 187 -12.49 11.48 10.28
C VAL A 187 -12.44 10.73 11.61
N SER A 188 -12.24 11.46 12.72
CA SER A 188 -12.20 10.86 14.05
C SER A 188 -13.56 10.37 14.52
N GLN A 189 -14.65 11.06 14.12
CA GLN A 189 -16.02 10.65 14.48
C GLN A 189 -16.41 9.28 13.90
N VAL A 190 -15.94 8.97 12.69
CA VAL A 190 -16.21 7.66 12.07
C VAL A 190 -15.16 6.58 12.42
N GLY A 191 -14.22 6.90 13.30
CA GLY A 191 -13.20 5.97 13.76
C GLY A 191 -12.04 5.73 12.79
N LEU A 192 -11.91 6.55 11.77
CA LEU A 192 -10.74 6.49 10.89
C LEU A 192 -9.54 7.13 11.58
N ARG A 193 -8.38 6.54 11.37
CA ARG A 193 -7.13 7.07 11.92
C ARG A 193 -6.74 8.35 11.17
N GLU A 194 -6.69 9.45 11.89
CA GLU A 194 -6.17 10.71 11.35
C GLU A 194 -4.65 10.63 11.17
N PRO A 195 -4.09 11.40 10.23
CA PRO A 195 -2.64 11.56 10.16
C PRO A 195 -2.04 11.92 11.51
N LEU A 196 -0.92 11.30 11.86
CA LEU A 196 -0.31 11.48 13.19
C LEU A 196 0.03 12.94 13.49
N TYR A 197 0.47 13.69 12.47
CA TYR A 197 0.80 15.11 12.68
C TYR A 197 -0.45 15.94 13.05
N LEU A 198 -1.61 15.66 12.47
CA LEU A 198 -2.86 16.36 12.83
C LEU A 198 -3.28 16.04 14.27
N THR A 199 -3.17 14.76 14.64
CA THR A 199 -3.44 14.34 16.03
C THR A 199 -2.51 15.06 17.02
N ALA A 200 -1.21 15.14 16.69
CA ALA A 200 -0.23 15.84 17.54
C ALA A 200 -0.55 17.33 17.64
N LEU A 201 -0.89 17.97 16.53
CA LEU A 201 -1.25 19.40 16.49
C LEU A 201 -2.50 19.67 17.35
N LYS A 202 -3.54 18.84 17.23
CA LYS A 202 -4.74 18.96 18.08
C LYS A 202 -4.39 18.85 19.55
N LYS A 203 -3.56 17.88 19.93
CA LYS A 203 -3.10 17.70 21.33
C LYS A 203 -2.27 18.89 21.83
N ALA A 204 -1.54 19.54 20.93
CA ALA A 204 -0.78 20.73 21.24
C ALA A 204 -1.64 22.02 21.26
N GLY A 205 -2.96 21.90 21.11
CA GLY A 205 -3.89 23.03 21.12
C GLY A 205 -3.87 23.87 19.85
N PHE A 206 -3.60 23.23 18.72
CA PHE A 206 -3.63 23.87 17.41
C PHE A 206 -5.05 23.78 16.85
N ASP A 207 -5.65 24.90 16.46
CA ASP A 207 -7.00 24.92 15.89
C ASP A 207 -6.93 24.67 14.39
N LEU A 208 -7.24 23.46 13.99
CA LEU A 208 -7.19 23.05 12.59
C LEU A 208 -8.32 23.63 11.73
N SER A 209 -9.40 24.14 12.36
CA SER A 209 -10.54 24.69 11.61
C SER A 209 -10.18 25.98 10.85
N LEU A 210 -9.13 26.66 11.27
CA LEU A 210 -8.67 27.92 10.70
C LEU A 210 -7.54 27.73 9.67
N GLU A 211 -7.01 26.50 9.55
CA GLU A 211 -5.84 26.24 8.73
C GLU A 211 -6.22 25.73 7.34
N LYS A 212 -5.41 26.12 6.36
CA LYS A 212 -5.48 25.62 4.97
C LYS A 212 -4.35 24.63 4.71
N HIS A 213 -4.53 23.79 3.74
CA HIS A 213 -3.52 22.83 3.30
C HIS A 213 -3.12 21.83 4.39
N LEU A 214 -4.15 21.28 5.08
CA LEU A 214 -3.94 20.31 6.14
C LEU A 214 -3.42 18.95 5.64
N THR A 215 -3.43 18.73 4.35
CA THR A 215 -2.95 17.48 3.75
C THR A 215 -1.43 17.36 3.78
N ASP A 216 -0.70 18.46 4.02
CA ASP A 216 0.76 18.49 4.03
C ASP A 216 1.28 19.33 5.20
N LEU A 217 1.96 18.67 6.13
CA LEU A 217 2.57 19.33 7.28
C LEU A 217 3.52 20.48 6.89
N SER A 218 4.22 20.35 5.78
CA SER A 218 5.18 21.37 5.33
C SER A 218 4.53 22.70 4.93
N SER A 219 3.24 22.67 4.59
CA SER A 219 2.48 23.86 4.17
C SER A 219 1.97 24.71 5.35
N LEU A 220 2.02 24.17 6.58
CA LEU A 220 1.59 24.87 7.78
C LEU A 220 2.65 25.86 8.25
N ASN A 221 2.25 26.83 9.09
CA ASN A 221 3.20 27.76 9.69
C ASN A 221 4.15 27.01 10.62
N GLN A 222 5.37 26.74 10.15
CA GLN A 222 6.36 25.91 10.85
C GLN A 222 6.81 26.49 12.18
N GLU A 223 6.88 27.83 12.31
CA GLU A 223 7.24 28.49 13.56
C GLU A 223 6.17 28.28 14.64
N LEU A 224 4.91 28.46 14.25
CA LEU A 224 3.78 28.25 15.18
C LEU A 224 3.64 26.78 15.54
N VAL A 225 3.80 25.88 14.59
CA VAL A 225 3.79 24.43 14.80
C VAL A 225 4.88 24.03 15.80
N SER A 226 6.13 24.45 15.55
CA SER A 226 7.27 24.17 16.43
C SER A 226 7.02 24.66 17.84
N LYS A 227 6.57 25.90 17.99
CA LYS A 227 6.30 26.52 19.29
C LYS A 227 5.24 25.76 20.08
N LYS A 228 4.10 25.45 19.45
CA LYS A 228 3.00 24.74 20.11
C LYS A 228 3.39 23.30 20.49
N ILE A 229 4.05 22.59 19.57
CA ILE A 229 4.48 21.21 19.81
C ILE A 229 5.53 21.17 20.93
N SER A 230 6.51 22.08 20.94
CA SER A 230 7.52 22.15 21.98
C SER A 230 6.90 22.42 23.36
N ASN A 231 5.96 23.37 23.43
CA ASN A 231 5.25 23.68 24.68
C ASN A 231 4.48 22.45 25.19
N TRP A 232 3.76 21.75 24.28
CA TRP A 232 3.02 20.54 24.63
C TRP A 232 3.95 19.42 25.12
N LEU A 233 5.06 19.19 24.44
CA LEU A 233 6.04 18.16 24.83
C LEU A 233 6.61 18.43 26.22
N ASN A 234 6.87 19.69 26.54
CA ASN A 234 7.40 20.09 27.88
C ASN A 234 6.39 19.79 28.99
N THR A 235 5.10 19.68 28.70
CA THR A 235 4.08 19.31 29.69
C THR A 235 3.93 17.81 29.88
N GLN A 236 4.53 16.98 28.99
CA GLN A 236 4.39 15.55 29.08
C GLN A 236 5.30 14.93 30.12
N ILE A 237 4.76 14.04 30.91
CA ILE A 237 5.52 13.32 31.93
C ILE A 237 6.36 12.25 31.23
N SER A 238 7.67 12.29 31.48
CA SER A 238 8.57 11.24 31.00
C SER A 238 8.33 9.96 31.81
N VAL A 239 7.84 8.92 31.16
CA VAL A 239 7.70 7.61 31.79
C VAL A 239 9.07 6.94 31.80
N LYS A 240 9.64 6.74 32.99
CA LYS A 240 10.88 5.97 33.12
C LYS A 240 10.63 4.54 32.68
N LYS A 241 11.36 4.08 31.68
CA LYS A 241 11.32 2.68 31.30
C LYS A 241 11.92 1.83 32.41
N PRO A 242 11.30 0.75 32.83
CA PRO A 242 11.91 -0.15 33.80
C PRO A 242 13.23 -0.70 33.23
N ASN A 243 14.18 -0.92 34.11
CA ASN A 243 15.47 -1.48 33.71
C ASN A 243 15.20 -2.91 33.19
N PRO A 244 15.56 -3.26 31.96
CA PRO A 244 15.35 -4.62 31.49
C PRO A 244 16.24 -5.57 32.27
N GLY A 245 15.67 -6.67 32.75
CA GLY A 245 16.41 -7.74 33.43
C GLY A 245 17.32 -8.50 32.45
N GLN A 246 17.55 -9.77 32.73
CA GLN A 246 18.25 -10.64 31.79
C GLN A 246 17.36 -10.87 30.54
N PRO A 247 17.98 -10.92 29.34
CA PRO A 247 17.21 -11.20 28.15
C PRO A 247 16.67 -12.63 28.15
N ILE A 248 15.38 -12.76 27.77
CA ILE A 248 14.73 -14.07 27.63
C ILE A 248 15.08 -14.74 26.30
N LEU A 249 15.37 -13.92 25.27
CA LEU A 249 15.83 -14.40 23.97
C LEU A 249 16.99 -13.50 23.55
N SER A 250 18.13 -14.09 23.19
CA SER A 250 19.34 -13.36 22.83
C SER A 250 19.95 -13.95 21.59
N ILE A 251 20.25 -13.13 20.62
CA ILE A 251 20.91 -13.50 19.36
C ILE A 251 22.28 -12.87 19.34
N LYS A 252 23.30 -13.68 19.09
CA LYS A 252 24.70 -13.24 19.13
C LYS A 252 25.42 -13.63 17.83
N ASN A 253 26.00 -12.64 17.16
CA ASN A 253 26.84 -12.78 15.97
C ASN A 253 26.20 -13.70 14.91
N LEU A 254 24.90 -13.49 14.64
CA LEU A 254 24.13 -14.34 13.74
C LEU A 254 24.48 -14.05 12.29
N PHE A 255 24.82 -15.11 11.55
CA PHE A 255 24.97 -15.07 10.09
C PHE A 255 23.99 -16.04 9.46
N PHE A 256 23.35 -15.61 8.38
CA PHE A 256 22.47 -16.49 7.61
C PHE A 256 22.34 -15.99 6.16
N SER A 257 22.43 -16.94 5.22
CA SER A 257 22.31 -16.70 3.79
C SER A 257 21.43 -17.75 3.13
N TYR A 258 20.58 -17.34 2.19
CA TYR A 258 20.04 -18.23 1.17
C TYR A 258 21.08 -18.42 0.05
N PRO A 259 20.94 -19.42 -0.83
CA PRO A 259 21.97 -19.70 -1.84
C PRO A 259 22.42 -18.51 -2.70
N LYS A 260 21.54 -17.55 -2.91
CA LYS A 260 21.81 -16.38 -3.77
C LYS A 260 21.81 -15.04 -3.02
N GLN A 261 21.57 -15.06 -1.70
CA GLN A 261 21.36 -13.81 -0.96
C GLN A 261 21.77 -13.94 0.51
N SER A 262 22.71 -13.12 0.93
CA SER A 262 23.02 -12.97 2.35
C SER A 262 21.94 -12.13 3.03
N VAL A 263 21.40 -12.62 4.15
CA VAL A 263 20.31 -11.97 4.88
C VAL A 263 20.80 -11.32 6.17
N PHE A 264 21.55 -12.09 6.98
CA PHE A 264 22.09 -11.57 8.24
C PHE A 264 23.61 -11.67 8.25
N LYS A 265 24.25 -10.59 8.71
CA LYS A 265 25.70 -10.49 8.86
C LYS A 265 25.99 -9.84 10.21
N ASP A 266 26.53 -10.67 11.13
CA ASP A 266 26.84 -10.24 12.50
C ASP A 266 25.63 -9.59 13.20
N PHE A 267 24.46 -10.22 13.06
CA PHE A 267 23.21 -9.69 13.62
C PHE A 267 23.13 -10.02 15.11
N ASN A 268 22.88 -8.98 15.92
CA ASN A 268 22.82 -9.08 17.39
C ASN A 268 21.53 -8.41 17.89
N LEU A 269 20.78 -9.06 18.78
CA LEU A 269 19.52 -8.51 19.29
C LEU A 269 19.11 -9.25 20.57
N ASP A 270 18.65 -8.50 21.57
CA ASP A 270 18.15 -9.03 22.85
C ASP A 270 16.68 -8.69 23.03
N PHE A 271 15.92 -9.62 23.60
CA PHE A 271 14.51 -9.45 23.95
C PHE A 271 14.32 -9.75 25.43
N TYR A 272 13.47 -8.99 26.07
CA TYR A 272 13.30 -9.03 27.52
C TYR A 272 11.88 -9.46 27.90
N ALA A 273 11.75 -10.17 29.02
CA ALA A 273 10.47 -10.64 29.51
C ALA A 273 9.48 -9.47 29.73
N GLY A 274 8.25 -9.64 29.37
CA GLY A 274 7.19 -8.65 29.56
C GLY A 274 7.21 -7.48 28.59
N GLN A 275 8.10 -7.50 27.58
CA GLN A 275 8.19 -6.43 26.58
C GLN A 275 7.53 -6.84 25.26
N ILE A 276 6.97 -5.86 24.58
CA ILE A 276 6.53 -6.00 23.19
C ILE A 276 7.59 -5.35 22.31
N THR A 277 8.25 -6.14 21.46
CA THR A 277 9.25 -5.64 20.50
C THR A 277 8.69 -5.75 19.09
N ALA A 278 8.59 -4.63 18.38
CA ALA A 278 8.18 -4.61 16.97
C ALA A 278 9.41 -4.67 16.07
N ILE A 279 9.43 -5.65 15.16
CA ILE A 279 10.47 -5.78 14.14
C ILE A 279 9.92 -5.22 12.83
N VAL A 280 10.50 -4.13 12.34
CA VAL A 280 10.03 -3.42 11.14
C VAL A 280 11.12 -3.36 10.09
N GLY A 281 10.74 -3.22 8.83
CA GLY A 281 11.68 -3.15 7.70
C GLY A 281 10.99 -3.37 6.37
N LYS A 282 11.67 -3.05 5.28
CA LYS A 282 11.18 -3.24 3.90
C LYS A 282 10.87 -4.71 3.61
N ASN A 283 10.06 -4.96 2.59
CA ASN A 283 9.87 -6.32 2.08
C ASN A 283 11.22 -6.89 1.63
N GLY A 284 11.48 -8.16 1.93
CA GLY A 284 12.76 -8.81 1.65
C GLY A 284 13.88 -8.50 2.64
N SER A 285 13.64 -7.72 3.72
CA SER A 285 14.70 -7.36 4.69
C SER A 285 15.03 -8.46 5.71
N GLY A 286 14.41 -9.64 5.62
CA GLY A 286 14.72 -10.78 6.48
C GLY A 286 13.80 -10.96 7.69
N LYS A 287 12.69 -10.21 7.83
CA LYS A 287 11.79 -10.33 9.00
C LYS A 287 11.24 -11.75 9.20
N SER A 288 10.75 -12.35 8.11
CA SER A 288 10.24 -13.74 8.15
C SER A 288 11.38 -14.75 8.34
N THR A 289 12.56 -14.47 7.76
CA THR A 289 13.76 -15.29 7.98
C THR A 289 14.15 -15.27 9.46
N PHE A 290 14.10 -14.10 10.10
CA PHE A 290 14.35 -13.95 11.53
C PHE A 290 13.37 -14.83 12.34
N SER A 291 12.09 -14.75 12.06
CA SER A 291 11.07 -15.56 12.74
C SER A 291 11.39 -17.06 12.59
N ASN A 292 11.70 -17.50 11.37
CA ASN A 292 11.99 -18.91 11.09
C ASN A 292 13.28 -19.42 11.79
N LEU A 293 14.27 -18.54 11.96
CA LEU A 293 15.50 -18.88 12.70
C LEU A 293 15.24 -19.01 14.20
N VAL A 294 14.49 -18.08 14.76
CA VAL A 294 14.16 -18.07 16.20
C VAL A 294 13.25 -19.26 16.57
N THR A 295 12.37 -19.68 15.66
CA THR A 295 11.48 -20.83 15.89
C THR A 295 12.13 -22.18 15.50
N GLY A 296 13.35 -22.16 14.96
CA GLY A 296 14.06 -23.39 14.59
C GLY A 296 13.66 -23.99 13.24
N PHE A 297 12.78 -23.32 12.47
CA PHE A 297 12.45 -23.78 11.11
C PHE A 297 13.60 -23.60 10.12
N LEU A 298 14.49 -22.66 10.42
CA LEU A 298 15.76 -22.50 9.68
C LEU A 298 16.91 -22.58 10.66
N LYS A 299 18.05 -23.06 10.17
CA LYS A 299 19.29 -23.14 10.96
C LYS A 299 20.25 -22.05 10.46
N GLN A 300 20.87 -21.34 11.38
CA GLN A 300 21.86 -20.30 11.08
C GLN A 300 23.14 -20.87 10.50
N ASP A 301 23.84 -20.09 9.67
CA ASP A 301 25.17 -20.46 9.14
C ASP A 301 26.21 -20.42 10.26
N SER A 302 26.17 -19.39 11.11
CA SER A 302 26.98 -19.25 12.31
C SER A 302 26.34 -18.27 13.29
N GLY A 303 26.91 -18.18 14.49
CA GLY A 303 26.36 -17.40 15.59
C GLY A 303 25.53 -18.28 16.52
N GLN A 304 24.87 -17.66 17.49
CA GLN A 304 24.12 -18.39 18.53
C GLN A 304 22.80 -17.68 18.83
N ILE A 305 21.78 -18.50 19.11
CA ILE A 305 20.47 -18.03 19.59
C ILE A 305 20.24 -18.69 20.94
N PHE A 306 19.96 -17.89 21.95
CA PHE A 306 19.73 -18.35 23.34
C PHE A 306 18.28 -18.06 23.71
N CYS A 307 17.62 -19.03 24.34
CA CYS A 307 16.32 -18.87 24.95
C CYS A 307 16.45 -19.24 26.45
N ASP A 308 16.09 -18.32 27.33
CA ASP A 308 16.27 -18.45 28.78
C ASP A 308 17.71 -18.90 29.16
N GLY A 309 18.70 -18.34 28.45
CA GLY A 309 20.11 -18.63 28.70
C GLY A 309 20.59 -19.96 28.11
N GLN A 310 19.72 -20.78 27.51
CA GLN A 310 20.08 -22.04 26.87
C GLN A 310 20.17 -21.85 25.36
N SER A 311 21.24 -22.40 24.74
CA SER A 311 21.39 -22.33 23.27
C SER A 311 20.28 -23.15 22.59
N LEU A 312 19.64 -22.59 21.58
CA LEU A 312 18.65 -23.31 20.76
C LEU A 312 19.25 -24.56 20.10
N ASP A 313 20.54 -24.52 19.76
CA ASP A 313 21.23 -25.69 19.19
C ASP A 313 21.27 -26.88 20.14
N SER A 314 21.15 -26.63 21.46
CA SER A 314 21.17 -27.69 22.49
C SER A 314 19.76 -28.21 22.83
N LEU A 315 18.71 -27.53 22.35
CA LEU A 315 17.35 -27.95 22.59
C LEU A 315 16.91 -28.98 21.55
N SER A 316 16.63 -30.19 21.97
CA SER A 316 16.11 -31.21 21.06
C SER A 316 14.66 -30.92 20.71
N VAL A 317 14.34 -30.96 19.43
CA VAL A 317 12.95 -30.98 18.97
C VAL A 317 12.37 -32.35 19.39
N LYS A 318 11.54 -32.36 20.44
CA LYS A 318 10.76 -33.53 20.79
C LYS A 318 9.47 -33.58 20.00
#